data_658268b5fa38167495b01611af451d0c
#
_entry.id   658268b5fa38167495b01611af451d0c
#
_cell.length_a   1.000
_cell.length_b   1.000
_cell.length_c   1.000
_cell.angle_alpha   90.00
_cell.angle_beta   90.00
_cell.angle_gamma   90.00
#
_symmetry.space_group_name_H-M   'P 1'
#
loop_
_entity.id
_entity.type
_entity.pdbx_description
1 polymer ?
#
loop_
_entity_poly.entity_id
_entity_poly.type
_entity_poly.pdbx_seq_one_letter_code
_entity_poly.pdbx_strand_id
1 'polypeptide(L)'
;RQRLSIVFQNPYSSLDPRMRIRDIVGEPLVTAYGLRGRALTEKVVKHLHEVGLGSEHLGRFPHEFSGGQRQRIAIARALALEPKLLILDEPTAALDVSVQAQVLNLLQALQTNLGLSYLFISHNLATVENIADRVLVMYLGRVVEQGPVEQVFAQPHHPYTRGLLDSVPSTDPRLRGRLKAVTGEVPSALNPPPGCAFAPRCARAREDCRVAPPPLMSVGAGRSHACLHPL
;
A
#
# COMPACT_ATOMS: atom_id res chain seq x y z
N ARG A 1 -1.82 19.55 8.13
CA ARG A 1 -2.74 18.84 7.20
C ARG A 1 -2.25 18.86 5.75
N GLN A 2 -1.56 19.90 5.29
CA GLN A 2 -1.07 20.01 3.90
C GLN A 2 0.12 19.09 3.56
N ARG A 3 0.78 18.48 4.55
CA ARG A 3 1.98 17.66 4.33
C ARG A 3 1.70 16.16 4.09
N LEU A 4 0.46 15.74 4.23
CA LEU A 4 0.02 14.35 4.11
C LEU A 4 -1.24 14.28 3.26
N SER A 5 -1.26 13.35 2.31
CA SER A 5 -2.44 13.01 1.51
C SER A 5 -2.64 11.50 1.47
N ILE A 6 -3.85 11.07 1.11
CA ILE A 6 -4.22 9.66 1.01
C ILE A 6 -4.87 9.36 -0.34
N VAL A 7 -4.49 8.22 -0.91
CA VAL A 7 -5.18 7.58 -2.05
C VAL A 7 -5.84 6.33 -1.53
N PHE A 8 -7.16 6.24 -1.64
CA PHE A 8 -7.97 5.13 -1.15
C PHE A 8 -7.97 3.95 -2.11
N GLN A 9 -8.25 2.76 -1.57
CA GLN A 9 -8.27 1.47 -2.25
C GLN A 9 -9.16 1.45 -3.51
N ASN A 10 -10.32 2.08 -3.45
CA ASN A 10 -11.29 2.05 -4.54
C ASN A 10 -11.42 3.42 -5.22
N PRO A 11 -10.85 3.60 -6.42
CA PRO A 11 -10.97 4.86 -7.15
C PRO A 11 -12.41 5.18 -7.58
N TYR A 12 -13.28 4.16 -7.71
CA TYR A 12 -14.69 4.37 -8.06
C TYR A 12 -15.46 5.09 -6.96
N SER A 13 -15.23 4.74 -5.71
CA SER A 13 -15.91 5.36 -4.56
C SER A 13 -15.23 6.65 -4.08
N SER A 14 -13.97 6.86 -4.46
CA SER A 14 -13.21 8.03 -4.02
C SER A 14 -13.40 9.27 -4.90
N LEU A 15 -13.94 9.11 -6.11
CA LEU A 15 -14.22 10.21 -7.05
C LEU A 15 -15.73 10.40 -7.16
N ASP A 16 -16.24 11.60 -6.88
CA ASP A 16 -17.68 11.91 -7.04
C ASP A 16 -18.05 11.82 -8.54
N PRO A 17 -18.93 10.88 -8.93
CA PRO A 17 -19.29 10.67 -10.34
C PRO A 17 -20.04 11.86 -10.97
N ARG A 18 -20.53 12.80 -10.17
CA ARG A 18 -21.27 13.99 -10.61
C ARG A 18 -20.37 15.19 -10.86
N MET A 19 -19.10 15.12 -10.41
CA MET A 19 -18.14 16.20 -10.58
C MET A 19 -17.28 15.98 -11.82
N ARG A 20 -16.87 17.06 -12.46
CA ARG A 20 -15.89 17.02 -13.55
C ARG A 20 -14.48 16.81 -13.00
N ILE A 21 -13.59 16.24 -13.80
CA ILE A 21 -12.20 15.96 -13.39
C ILE A 21 -11.51 17.25 -12.89
N ARG A 22 -11.71 18.37 -13.57
CA ARG A 22 -11.20 19.67 -13.12
C ARG A 22 -11.58 19.98 -11.66
N ASP A 23 -12.83 19.73 -11.31
CA ASP A 23 -13.37 20.09 -10.01
C ASP A 23 -12.94 19.07 -8.94
N ILE A 24 -12.86 17.79 -9.28
CA ILE A 24 -12.35 16.72 -8.41
C ILE A 24 -10.89 16.97 -8.00
N VAL A 25 -10.01 17.20 -8.99
CA VAL A 25 -8.58 17.45 -8.73
C VAL A 25 -8.37 18.83 -8.11
N GLY A 26 -9.23 19.79 -8.45
CA GLY A 26 -9.18 21.16 -7.96
C GLY A 26 -9.76 21.36 -6.55
N GLU A 27 -10.61 20.45 -6.05
CA GLU A 27 -11.28 20.57 -4.75
C GLU A 27 -10.31 20.88 -3.58
N PRO A 28 -9.20 20.16 -3.42
CA PRO A 28 -8.23 20.48 -2.37
C PRO A 28 -7.64 21.88 -2.50
N LEU A 29 -7.39 22.35 -3.73
CA LEU A 29 -6.85 23.68 -4.00
C LEU A 29 -7.86 24.79 -3.71
N VAL A 30 -9.13 24.56 -4.01
CA VAL A 30 -10.22 25.49 -3.65
C VAL A 30 -10.35 25.58 -2.14
N THR A 31 -10.36 24.44 -1.46
CA THR A 31 -10.58 24.36 -0.01
C THR A 31 -9.39 24.95 0.78
N ALA A 32 -8.16 24.68 0.36
CA ALA A 32 -6.97 25.10 1.09
C ALA A 32 -6.52 26.53 0.77
N TYR A 33 -6.67 26.97 -0.49
CA TYR A 33 -6.12 28.23 -0.99
C TYR A 33 -7.17 29.18 -1.60
N GLY A 34 -8.44 28.79 -1.69
CA GLY A 34 -9.49 29.58 -2.31
C GLY A 34 -9.31 29.79 -3.82
N LEU A 35 -8.49 28.96 -4.49
CA LEU A 35 -8.20 29.10 -5.92
C LEU A 35 -9.44 28.93 -6.78
N ARG A 36 -9.59 29.79 -7.82
CA ARG A 36 -10.72 29.75 -8.75
C ARG A 36 -10.28 30.13 -10.17
N GLY A 37 -11.19 29.96 -11.13
CA GLY A 37 -10.99 30.40 -12.50
C GLY A 37 -9.75 29.81 -13.16
N ARG A 38 -8.98 30.66 -13.86
CA ARG A 38 -7.81 30.28 -14.63
C ARG A 38 -6.68 29.71 -13.76
N ALA A 39 -6.40 30.32 -12.60
CA ALA A 39 -5.35 29.89 -11.69
C ALA A 39 -5.60 28.46 -11.16
N LEU A 40 -6.85 28.10 -10.84
CA LEU A 40 -7.22 26.72 -10.49
C LEU A 40 -6.98 25.77 -11.65
N THR A 41 -7.42 26.14 -12.86
CA THR A 41 -7.29 25.30 -14.06
C THR A 41 -5.81 25.00 -14.39
N GLU A 42 -4.94 26.02 -14.33
CA GLU A 42 -3.50 25.85 -14.59
C GLU A 42 -2.85 24.88 -13.58
N LYS A 43 -3.20 24.98 -12.31
CA LYS A 43 -2.71 24.03 -11.27
C LYS A 43 -3.23 22.62 -11.50
N VAL A 44 -4.53 22.46 -11.81
CA VAL A 44 -5.12 21.15 -12.10
C VAL A 44 -4.46 20.50 -13.32
N VAL A 45 -4.23 21.25 -14.40
CA VAL A 45 -3.54 20.76 -15.60
C VAL A 45 -2.12 20.29 -15.26
N LYS A 46 -1.38 21.02 -14.43
CA LYS A 46 -0.06 20.59 -13.96
C LYS A 46 -0.13 19.19 -13.32
N HIS A 47 -1.03 18.99 -12.35
CA HIS A 47 -1.14 17.70 -11.64
C HIS A 47 -1.69 16.57 -12.53
N LEU A 48 -2.54 16.87 -13.50
CA LEU A 48 -2.95 15.87 -14.51
C LEU A 48 -1.77 15.44 -15.38
N HIS A 49 -0.94 16.36 -15.83
CA HIS A 49 0.27 16.06 -16.61
C HIS A 49 1.27 15.19 -15.81
N GLU A 50 1.43 15.45 -14.51
CA GLU A 50 2.29 14.64 -13.62
C GLU A 50 1.88 13.16 -13.59
N VAL A 51 0.59 12.86 -13.81
CA VAL A 51 0.07 11.49 -13.88
C VAL A 51 -0.17 10.98 -15.32
N GLY A 52 0.31 11.72 -16.32
CA GLY A 52 0.20 11.35 -17.75
C GLY A 52 -1.19 11.53 -18.33
N LEU A 53 -1.97 12.49 -17.83
CA LEU A 53 -3.27 12.90 -18.38
C LEU A 53 -3.19 14.34 -18.90
N GLY A 54 -3.88 14.65 -19.99
CA GLY A 54 -3.86 15.97 -20.62
C GLY A 54 -5.02 16.88 -20.19
N SER A 55 -4.95 18.14 -20.62
CA SER A 55 -5.97 19.17 -20.39
C SER A 55 -7.33 18.86 -21.06
N GLU A 56 -7.35 18.02 -22.09
CA GLU A 56 -8.56 17.55 -22.75
C GLU A 56 -9.50 16.76 -21.84
N HIS A 57 -8.99 16.32 -20.70
CA HIS A 57 -9.73 15.55 -19.72
C HIS A 57 -10.48 16.41 -18.68
N LEU A 58 -10.21 17.71 -18.60
CA LEU A 58 -10.76 18.62 -17.56
C LEU A 58 -12.29 18.62 -17.49
N GLY A 59 -12.96 18.58 -18.64
CA GLY A 59 -14.42 18.66 -18.74
C GLY A 59 -15.14 17.34 -18.58
N ARG A 60 -14.42 16.21 -18.57
CA ARG A 60 -14.99 14.87 -18.52
C ARG A 60 -15.37 14.46 -17.10
N PHE A 61 -16.18 13.40 -17.01
CA PHE A 61 -16.63 12.81 -15.75
C PHE A 61 -15.91 11.48 -15.46
N PRO A 62 -15.81 11.04 -14.19
CA PRO A 62 -15.11 9.79 -13.85
C PRO A 62 -15.56 8.55 -14.62
N HIS A 63 -16.85 8.43 -14.92
CA HIS A 63 -17.38 7.26 -15.64
C HIS A 63 -16.88 7.13 -17.08
N GLU A 64 -16.29 8.17 -17.65
CA GLU A 64 -15.74 8.18 -19.02
C GLU A 64 -14.27 7.68 -19.07
N PHE A 65 -13.72 7.20 -17.96
CA PHE A 65 -12.32 6.77 -17.80
C PHE A 65 -12.22 5.29 -17.46
N SER A 66 -11.14 4.65 -17.89
CA SER A 66 -10.76 3.30 -17.43
C SER A 66 -10.40 3.29 -15.93
N GLY A 67 -10.35 2.11 -15.31
CA GLY A 67 -9.94 1.95 -13.91
C GLY A 67 -8.57 2.56 -13.61
N GLY A 68 -7.59 2.31 -14.47
CA GLY A 68 -6.24 2.87 -14.31
C GLY A 68 -6.19 4.38 -14.50
N GLN A 69 -6.97 4.94 -15.42
CA GLN A 69 -7.08 6.40 -15.56
C GLN A 69 -7.74 7.04 -14.35
N ARG A 70 -8.78 6.43 -13.77
CA ARG A 70 -9.40 6.90 -12.52
C ARG A 70 -8.42 6.87 -11.36
N GLN A 71 -7.59 5.83 -11.28
CA GLN A 71 -6.53 5.77 -10.27
C GLN A 71 -5.52 6.90 -10.42
N ARG A 72 -5.09 7.21 -11.65
CA ARG A 72 -4.23 8.36 -11.93
C ARG A 72 -4.87 9.69 -11.54
N ILE A 73 -6.17 9.85 -11.76
CA ILE A 73 -6.94 11.05 -11.32
C ILE A 73 -6.96 11.14 -9.79
N ALA A 74 -7.18 10.03 -9.08
CA ALA A 74 -7.14 9.99 -7.62
C ALA A 74 -5.74 10.36 -7.08
N ILE A 75 -4.68 9.91 -7.74
CA ILE A 75 -3.29 10.30 -7.43
C ILE A 75 -3.09 11.79 -7.68
N ALA A 76 -3.53 12.33 -8.84
CA ALA A 76 -3.43 13.77 -9.16
C ALA A 76 -4.12 14.64 -8.11
N ARG A 77 -5.33 14.24 -7.67
CA ARG A 77 -6.04 14.92 -6.57
C ARG A 77 -5.24 14.90 -5.27
N ALA A 78 -4.62 13.77 -4.93
CA ALA A 78 -3.82 13.64 -3.72
C ALA A 78 -2.53 14.48 -3.78
N LEU A 79 -1.97 14.70 -4.97
CA LEU A 79 -0.80 15.55 -5.21
C LEU A 79 -1.11 17.05 -5.19
N ALA A 80 -2.37 17.45 -5.34
CA ALA A 80 -2.78 18.85 -5.53
C ALA A 80 -2.27 19.81 -4.44
N LEU A 81 -2.10 19.35 -3.19
CA LEU A 81 -1.54 20.12 -2.08
C LEU A 81 -0.03 19.94 -1.89
N GLU A 82 0.66 19.34 -2.86
CA GLU A 82 2.11 19.10 -2.83
C GLU A 82 2.56 18.45 -1.50
N PRO A 83 1.99 17.26 -1.13
CA PRO A 83 2.28 16.61 0.14
C PRO A 83 3.74 16.12 0.17
N LYS A 84 4.29 15.91 1.39
CA LYS A 84 5.57 15.21 1.58
C LYS A 84 5.40 13.70 1.77
N LEU A 85 4.26 13.30 2.32
CA LEU A 85 3.90 11.90 2.57
C LEU A 85 2.58 11.58 1.87
N LEU A 86 2.59 10.52 1.06
CA LEU A 86 1.41 9.97 0.43
C LEU A 86 1.11 8.59 1.00
N ILE A 87 -0.07 8.44 1.62
CA ILE A 87 -0.58 7.13 2.04
C ILE A 87 -1.30 6.51 0.84
N LEU A 88 -0.89 5.32 0.47
CA LEU A 88 -1.38 4.55 -0.66
C LEU A 88 -2.03 3.28 -0.13
N ASP A 89 -3.35 3.31 0.04
CA ASP A 89 -4.12 2.18 0.58
C ASP A 89 -4.58 1.27 -0.57
N GLU A 90 -3.89 0.15 -0.75
CA GLU A 90 -4.09 -0.82 -1.83
C GLU A 90 -4.28 -0.19 -3.23
N PRO A 91 -3.41 0.72 -3.68
CA PRO A 91 -3.67 1.59 -4.83
C PRO A 91 -3.78 0.85 -6.17
N THR A 92 -3.51 -0.44 -6.19
CA THR A 92 -3.53 -1.26 -7.41
C THR A 92 -4.46 -2.48 -7.33
N ALA A 93 -5.12 -2.73 -6.19
CA ALA A 93 -5.88 -3.96 -5.96
C ALA A 93 -7.07 -4.16 -6.92
N ALA A 94 -7.69 -3.07 -7.39
CA ALA A 94 -8.86 -3.11 -8.29
C ALA A 94 -8.49 -3.05 -9.78
N LEU A 95 -7.21 -3.23 -10.14
CA LEU A 95 -6.70 -3.08 -11.50
C LEU A 95 -6.18 -4.41 -12.04
N ASP A 96 -6.22 -4.59 -13.36
CA ASP A 96 -5.55 -5.70 -14.03
C ASP A 96 -4.02 -5.59 -13.94
N VAL A 97 -3.33 -6.71 -14.13
CA VAL A 97 -1.87 -6.83 -13.92
C VAL A 97 -1.08 -5.82 -14.75
N SER A 98 -1.49 -5.57 -16.00
CA SER A 98 -0.76 -4.66 -16.89
C SER A 98 -0.92 -3.20 -16.45
N VAL A 99 -2.11 -2.83 -16.01
CA VAL A 99 -2.41 -1.49 -15.49
C VAL A 99 -1.78 -1.29 -14.11
N GLN A 100 -1.74 -2.33 -13.26
CA GLN A 100 -0.99 -2.29 -11.99
C GLN A 100 0.46 -1.88 -12.22
N ALA A 101 1.16 -2.54 -13.16
CA ALA A 101 2.56 -2.21 -13.47
C ALA A 101 2.72 -0.74 -13.91
N GLN A 102 1.80 -0.24 -14.75
CA GLN A 102 1.84 1.17 -15.18
C GLN A 102 1.65 2.16 -14.02
N VAL A 103 0.75 1.86 -13.07
CA VAL A 103 0.52 2.70 -11.89
C VAL A 103 1.72 2.65 -10.93
N LEU A 104 2.35 1.48 -10.75
CA LEU A 104 3.56 1.35 -9.93
C LEU A 104 4.74 2.13 -10.52
N ASN A 105 4.97 2.02 -11.83
CA ASN A 105 6.01 2.80 -12.53
C ASN A 105 5.75 4.32 -12.39
N LEU A 106 4.49 4.74 -12.51
CA LEU A 106 4.10 6.13 -12.28
C LEU A 106 4.44 6.57 -10.85
N LEU A 107 4.10 5.77 -9.83
CA LEU A 107 4.40 6.09 -8.43
C LEU A 107 5.92 6.20 -8.18
N GLN A 108 6.74 5.31 -8.74
CA GLN A 108 8.20 5.39 -8.65
C GLN A 108 8.75 6.67 -9.31
N ALA A 109 8.23 7.02 -10.49
CA ALA A 109 8.61 8.26 -11.17
C ALA A 109 8.23 9.50 -10.35
N LEU A 110 7.02 9.54 -9.77
CA LEU A 110 6.58 10.63 -8.91
C LEU A 110 7.42 10.73 -7.62
N GLN A 111 7.78 9.59 -7.02
CA GLN A 111 8.66 9.54 -5.84
C GLN A 111 10.01 10.21 -6.16
N THR A 112 10.63 9.84 -7.27
CA THR A 112 11.93 10.39 -7.68
C THR A 112 11.83 11.86 -8.05
N ASN A 113 10.83 12.24 -8.86
CA ASN A 113 10.74 13.59 -9.42
C ASN A 113 10.27 14.64 -8.41
N LEU A 114 9.40 14.24 -7.46
CA LEU A 114 8.79 15.14 -6.48
C LEU A 114 9.36 14.96 -5.06
N GLY A 115 10.28 14.01 -4.84
CA GLY A 115 10.85 13.74 -3.52
C GLY A 115 9.83 13.25 -2.48
N LEU A 116 8.83 12.47 -2.91
CA LEU A 116 7.75 11.99 -2.06
C LEU A 116 8.19 10.83 -1.18
N SER A 117 7.68 10.78 0.04
CA SER A 117 7.70 9.57 0.87
C SER A 117 6.36 8.85 0.74
N TYR A 118 6.38 7.52 0.75
CA TYR A 118 5.18 6.69 0.69
C TYR A 118 4.99 5.86 1.94
N LEU A 119 3.74 5.77 2.40
CA LEU A 119 3.25 4.67 3.22
C LEU A 119 2.37 3.81 2.32
N PHE A 120 2.95 2.73 1.79
CA PHE A 120 2.30 1.84 0.84
C PHE A 120 1.70 0.64 1.56
N ILE A 121 0.38 0.46 1.48
CA ILE A 121 -0.34 -0.67 2.07
C ILE A 121 -0.72 -1.62 0.94
N SER A 122 -0.37 -2.89 1.07
CA SER A 122 -0.69 -3.93 0.08
C SER A 122 -0.66 -5.32 0.71
N HIS A 123 -1.48 -6.21 0.16
CA HIS A 123 -1.39 -7.65 0.43
C HIS A 123 -0.58 -8.39 -0.65
N ASN A 124 -0.12 -7.72 -1.71
CA ASN A 124 0.71 -8.28 -2.76
C ASN A 124 2.19 -8.11 -2.45
N LEU A 125 2.85 -9.18 -1.98
CA LEU A 125 4.26 -9.14 -1.57
C LEU A 125 5.21 -8.80 -2.71
N ALA A 126 4.94 -9.27 -3.94
CA ALA A 126 5.77 -8.93 -5.10
C ALA A 126 5.73 -7.42 -5.40
N THR A 127 4.57 -6.77 -5.21
CA THR A 127 4.45 -5.32 -5.32
C THR A 127 5.25 -4.61 -4.23
N VAL A 128 5.18 -5.08 -2.98
CA VAL A 128 5.93 -4.51 -1.85
C VAL A 128 7.43 -4.65 -2.09
N GLU A 129 7.91 -5.81 -2.55
CA GLU A 129 9.32 -6.05 -2.87
C GLU A 129 9.87 -5.06 -3.90
N ASN A 130 9.07 -4.68 -4.89
CA ASN A 130 9.49 -3.79 -5.98
C ASN A 130 9.46 -2.30 -5.62
N ILE A 131 8.66 -1.87 -4.64
CA ILE A 131 8.45 -0.43 -4.40
C ILE A 131 8.97 0.05 -3.03
N ALA A 132 9.11 -0.85 -2.04
CA ALA A 132 9.37 -0.48 -0.67
C ALA A 132 10.85 -0.63 -0.30
N ASP A 133 11.40 0.36 0.40
CA ASP A 133 12.72 0.25 1.05
C ASP A 133 12.63 -0.54 2.35
N ARG A 134 11.51 -0.41 3.05
CA ARG A 134 11.23 -1.04 4.36
C ARG A 134 9.84 -1.63 4.38
N VAL A 135 9.68 -2.73 5.11
CA VAL A 135 8.40 -3.41 5.29
C VAL A 135 8.04 -3.52 6.77
N LEU A 136 6.74 -3.38 7.05
CA LEU A 136 6.12 -3.76 8.31
C LEU A 136 5.08 -4.86 8.01
N VAL A 137 5.31 -6.05 8.53
CA VAL A 137 4.36 -7.16 8.42
C VAL A 137 3.41 -7.11 9.60
N MET A 138 2.12 -7.08 9.32
CA MET A 138 1.08 -6.99 10.35
C MET A 138 0.22 -8.25 10.40
N TYR A 139 -0.14 -8.67 11.60
CA TYR A 139 -1.11 -9.74 11.83
C TYR A 139 -2.08 -9.34 12.93
N LEU A 140 -3.38 -9.37 12.66
CA LEU A 140 -4.45 -8.96 13.57
C LEU A 140 -4.17 -7.61 14.27
N GLY A 141 -3.81 -6.59 13.47
CA GLY A 141 -3.58 -5.22 13.95
C GLY A 141 -2.25 -4.99 14.69
N ARG A 142 -1.37 -6.00 14.79
CA ARG A 142 -0.06 -5.89 15.43
C ARG A 142 1.08 -6.08 14.42
N VAL A 143 2.14 -5.30 14.58
CA VAL A 143 3.38 -5.51 13.81
C VAL A 143 4.07 -6.76 14.35
N VAL A 144 4.30 -7.75 13.50
CA VAL A 144 4.95 -9.02 13.85
C VAL A 144 6.40 -9.07 13.38
N GLU A 145 6.73 -8.35 12.32
CA GLU A 145 8.09 -8.21 11.83
C GLU A 145 8.23 -6.89 11.06
N GLN A 146 9.42 -6.28 11.11
CA GLN A 146 9.74 -5.08 10.32
C GLN A 146 11.24 -5.03 10.01
N GLY A 147 11.57 -4.32 8.92
CA GLY A 147 12.98 -4.10 8.54
C GLY A 147 13.13 -3.68 7.08
N PRO A 148 14.39 -3.58 6.57
CA PRO A 148 14.65 -3.47 5.15
C PRO A 148 14.00 -4.63 4.39
N VAL A 149 13.31 -4.32 3.28
CA VAL A 149 12.51 -5.32 2.54
C VAL A 149 13.34 -6.51 2.10
N GLU A 150 14.53 -6.26 1.54
CA GLU A 150 15.45 -7.31 1.08
C GLU A 150 15.82 -8.29 2.19
N GLN A 151 16.11 -7.79 3.40
CA GLN A 151 16.51 -8.63 4.52
C GLN A 151 15.33 -9.43 5.10
N VAL A 152 14.16 -8.79 5.23
CA VAL A 152 12.96 -9.46 5.76
C VAL A 152 12.50 -10.55 4.80
N PHE A 153 12.57 -10.30 3.48
CA PHE A 153 12.12 -11.28 2.47
C PHE A 153 13.11 -12.42 2.27
N ALA A 154 14.42 -12.13 2.27
CA ALA A 154 15.44 -13.16 2.16
C ALA A 154 15.46 -14.09 3.38
N GLN A 155 15.36 -13.52 4.59
CA GLN A 155 15.48 -14.26 5.86
C GLN A 155 14.47 -13.75 6.89
N PRO A 156 13.19 -14.10 6.75
CA PRO A 156 12.16 -13.73 7.72
C PRO A 156 12.41 -14.40 9.07
N HIS A 157 12.19 -13.67 10.15
CA HIS A 157 12.31 -14.18 11.51
C HIS A 157 10.97 -14.66 12.06
N HIS A 158 9.86 -14.04 11.65
CA HIS A 158 8.55 -14.44 12.15
C HIS A 158 7.92 -15.54 11.26
N PRO A 159 7.42 -16.64 11.84
CA PRO A 159 6.80 -17.74 11.08
C PRO A 159 5.65 -17.33 10.16
N TYR A 160 4.89 -16.29 10.53
CA TYR A 160 3.84 -15.73 9.69
C TYR A 160 4.41 -15.09 8.41
N THR A 161 5.49 -14.30 8.53
CA THR A 161 6.16 -13.69 7.38
C THR A 161 6.66 -14.75 6.40
N ARG A 162 7.29 -15.82 6.93
CA ARG A 162 7.69 -16.98 6.13
C ARG A 162 6.49 -17.61 5.42
N GLY A 163 5.40 -17.84 6.13
CA GLY A 163 4.19 -18.43 5.55
C GLY A 163 3.58 -17.56 4.45
N LEU A 164 3.62 -16.23 4.59
CA LEU A 164 3.20 -15.31 3.53
C LEU A 164 4.09 -15.44 2.28
N LEU A 165 5.41 -15.44 2.46
CA LEU A 165 6.37 -15.57 1.36
C LEU A 165 6.25 -16.95 0.67
N ASP A 166 6.10 -18.03 1.43
CA ASP A 166 5.91 -19.38 0.91
C ASP A 166 4.58 -19.56 0.16
N SER A 167 3.61 -18.65 0.37
CA SER A 167 2.31 -18.63 -0.32
C SER A 167 2.34 -17.88 -1.64
N VAL A 168 3.44 -17.16 -1.97
CA VAL A 168 3.57 -16.45 -3.25
C VAL A 168 3.86 -17.45 -4.35
N PRO A 169 3.06 -17.49 -5.45
CA PRO A 169 3.33 -18.37 -6.57
C PRO A 169 4.67 -18.01 -7.23
N SER A 170 5.55 -19.02 -7.37
CA SER A 170 6.79 -18.85 -8.12
C SER A 170 6.55 -19.07 -9.62
N THR A 171 7.18 -18.25 -10.45
CA THR A 171 7.23 -18.46 -11.90
C THR A 171 8.22 -19.58 -12.31
N ASP A 172 9.10 -20.04 -11.38
CA ASP A 172 10.02 -21.13 -11.62
C ASP A 172 9.26 -22.48 -11.69
N PRO A 173 9.25 -23.17 -12.85
CA PRO A 173 8.56 -24.45 -13.00
C PRO A 173 9.04 -25.52 -12.02
N ARG A 174 10.28 -25.45 -11.54
CA ARG A 174 10.86 -26.40 -10.58
C ARG A 174 10.24 -26.28 -9.18
N LEU A 175 9.60 -25.17 -8.89
CA LEU A 175 8.93 -24.89 -7.61
C LEU A 175 7.42 -25.13 -7.67
N ARG A 176 6.89 -25.63 -8.80
CA ARG A 176 5.48 -26.00 -8.92
C ARG A 176 5.09 -27.02 -7.85
N GLY A 177 3.97 -26.78 -7.17
CA GLY A 177 3.47 -27.66 -6.10
C GLY A 177 4.13 -27.47 -4.73
N ARG A 178 5.06 -26.54 -4.56
CA ARG A 178 5.69 -26.22 -3.26
C ARG A 178 5.00 -25.08 -2.48
N LEU A 179 3.84 -24.63 -2.95
CA LEU A 179 3.04 -23.61 -2.22
C LEU A 179 2.65 -24.15 -0.84
N LYS A 180 3.12 -23.49 0.20
CA LYS A 180 2.76 -23.79 1.58
C LYS A 180 1.84 -22.69 2.09
N ALA A 181 0.54 -22.90 1.96
CA ALA A 181 -0.41 -21.98 2.57
C ALA A 181 -0.30 -22.03 4.11
N VAL A 182 -0.47 -20.89 4.74
CA VAL A 182 -0.63 -20.82 6.19
C VAL A 182 -1.94 -21.51 6.58
N THR A 183 -1.86 -22.65 7.23
CA THR A 183 -3.02 -23.48 7.62
C THR A 183 -3.74 -22.91 8.85
N GLY A 184 -4.97 -23.38 9.09
CA GLY A 184 -5.81 -23.02 10.22
C GLY A 184 -6.61 -21.71 10.01
N GLU A 185 -7.68 -21.58 10.79
CA GLU A 185 -8.55 -20.40 10.74
C GLU A 185 -7.89 -19.16 11.34
N VAL A 186 -8.20 -18.00 10.77
CA VAL A 186 -7.74 -16.71 11.31
C VAL A 186 -8.55 -16.40 12.57
N PRO A 187 -7.92 -16.21 13.74
CA PRO A 187 -8.64 -15.84 14.95
C PRO A 187 -9.38 -14.51 14.80
N SER A 188 -10.42 -14.32 15.60
CA SER A 188 -11.18 -13.08 15.60
C SER A 188 -10.29 -11.89 16.01
N ALA A 189 -10.33 -10.83 15.20
CA ALA A 189 -9.64 -9.58 15.54
C ALA A 189 -10.29 -8.85 16.73
N LEU A 190 -11.58 -9.12 17.03
CA LEU A 190 -12.29 -8.54 18.18
C LEU A 190 -11.91 -9.23 19.49
N ASN A 191 -11.60 -10.53 19.42
CA ASN A 191 -11.17 -11.33 20.57
C ASN A 191 -9.87 -12.08 20.21
N PRO A 192 -8.73 -11.37 20.13
CA PRO A 192 -7.47 -12.01 19.81
C PRO A 192 -7.03 -12.97 20.92
N PRO A 193 -6.29 -14.03 20.59
CA PRO A 193 -5.71 -14.94 21.59
C PRO A 193 -4.88 -14.18 22.64
N PRO A 194 -4.80 -14.66 23.89
CA PRO A 194 -4.12 -13.96 24.99
C PRO A 194 -2.61 -13.79 24.77
N GLY A 195 -1.97 -14.70 24.02
CA GLY A 195 -0.54 -14.64 23.73
C GLY A 195 -0.22 -14.07 22.35
N CYS A 196 0.69 -14.75 21.66
CA CYS A 196 0.98 -14.46 20.26
C CYS A 196 -0.27 -14.74 19.43
N ALA A 197 -0.75 -13.71 18.73
CA ALA A 197 -1.96 -13.81 17.90
C ALA A 197 -1.86 -14.90 16.81
N PHE A 198 -0.62 -15.19 16.36
CA PHE A 198 -0.36 -16.23 15.36
C PHE A 198 -0.19 -17.64 15.97
N ALA A 199 -0.08 -17.79 17.28
CA ALA A 199 0.17 -19.08 17.92
C ALA A 199 -0.81 -20.21 17.50
N PRO A 200 -2.12 -19.99 17.32
CA PRO A 200 -3.06 -21.04 16.87
C PRO A 200 -2.73 -21.62 15.47
N ARG A 201 -2.02 -20.88 14.65
CA ARG A 201 -1.66 -21.22 13.27
C ARG A 201 -0.17 -21.50 13.09
N CYS A 202 0.61 -21.35 14.13
CA CYS A 202 2.05 -21.47 14.09
C CYS A 202 2.48 -22.92 14.35
N ALA A 203 3.09 -23.59 13.39
CA ALA A 203 3.63 -24.95 13.55
C ALA A 203 4.76 -25.03 14.59
N ARG A 204 5.33 -23.88 15.01
CA ARG A 204 6.40 -23.78 16.01
C ARG A 204 5.90 -23.26 17.37
N ALA A 205 4.58 -23.12 17.54
CA ALA A 205 4.00 -22.59 18.78
C ALA A 205 4.38 -23.48 19.98
N ARG A 206 4.77 -22.82 21.07
CA ARG A 206 5.05 -23.43 22.38
C ARG A 206 4.10 -22.87 23.42
N GLU A 207 4.13 -23.41 24.65
CA GLU A 207 3.23 -22.96 25.72
C GLU A 207 3.43 -21.48 26.07
N ASP A 208 4.66 -21.01 26.11
CA ASP A 208 5.02 -19.61 26.39
C ASP A 208 4.46 -18.63 25.33
N CYS A 209 4.29 -19.08 24.09
CA CYS A 209 3.63 -18.29 23.05
C CYS A 209 2.16 -17.98 23.34
N ARG A 210 1.54 -18.68 24.26
CA ARG A 210 0.11 -18.54 24.60
C ARG A 210 -0.12 -17.69 25.86
N VAL A 211 0.95 -17.29 26.57
CA VAL A 211 0.86 -16.61 27.86
C VAL A 211 0.68 -15.11 27.67
N ALA A 212 1.58 -14.47 26.92
CA ALA A 212 1.55 -13.02 26.69
C ALA A 212 1.99 -12.69 25.26
N PRO A 213 1.49 -11.56 24.70
CA PRO A 213 1.92 -11.10 23.38
C PRO A 213 3.43 -10.83 23.38
N PRO A 214 4.20 -11.40 22.42
CA PRO A 214 5.62 -11.13 22.32
C PRO A 214 5.87 -9.64 22.07
N PRO A 215 6.85 -9.03 22.77
CA PRO A 215 7.29 -7.67 22.45
C PRO A 215 7.98 -7.63 21.10
N LEU A 216 7.98 -6.46 20.46
CA LEU A 216 8.76 -6.23 19.24
C LEU A 216 10.24 -6.07 19.62
N MET A 217 11.04 -7.11 19.40
CA MET A 217 12.47 -7.18 19.79
C MET A 217 13.35 -6.75 18.62
N SER A 218 14.29 -5.84 18.87
CA SER A 218 15.28 -5.44 17.88
C SER A 218 16.37 -6.50 17.73
N VAL A 219 16.74 -6.78 16.48
CA VAL A 219 17.81 -7.75 16.12
C VAL A 219 18.95 -7.08 15.34
N GLY A 220 19.05 -5.76 15.42
CA GLY A 220 20.06 -4.98 14.71
C GLY A 220 19.65 -4.60 13.28
N ALA A 221 20.49 -3.78 12.63
CA ALA A 221 20.30 -3.32 11.24
C ALA A 221 18.89 -2.74 10.93
N GLY A 222 18.22 -2.15 11.90
CA GLY A 222 16.88 -1.61 11.76
C GLY A 222 15.79 -2.67 11.59
N ARG A 223 16.05 -3.95 11.96
CA ARG A 223 15.09 -5.05 11.96
C ARG A 223 14.54 -5.30 13.36
N SER A 224 13.29 -5.72 13.42
CA SER A 224 12.66 -6.19 14.66
C SER A 224 11.61 -7.25 14.35
N HIS A 225 11.37 -8.15 15.29
CA HIS A 225 10.30 -9.14 15.22
C HIS A 225 9.63 -9.35 16.58
N ALA A 226 8.36 -9.76 16.56
CA ALA A 226 7.56 -10.10 17.73
C ALA A 226 7.37 -11.63 17.80
N CYS A 227 8.47 -12.37 17.98
CA CYS A 227 8.45 -13.83 18.08
C CYS A 227 9.42 -14.30 19.16
N LEU A 228 8.95 -15.15 20.10
CA LEU A 228 9.79 -15.73 21.16
C LEU A 228 10.73 -16.81 20.62
N HIS A 229 10.34 -17.47 19.51
CA HIS A 229 11.08 -18.56 18.86
C HIS A 229 11.24 -18.28 17.37
N PRO A 230 12.08 -17.30 16.97
CA PRO A 230 12.27 -16.92 15.56
C PRO A 230 12.82 -18.09 14.71
N LEU A 231 12.73 -17.92 13.38
CA LEU A 231 13.25 -18.87 12.39
C LEU A 231 14.76 -18.83 12.33
#